data_d4f5523049d7a0071cad4fc838a41918
#
_entry.id   d4f5523049d7a0071cad4fc838a41918
#
_cell.length_a   1.000
_cell.length_b   1.000
_cell.length_c   1.000
_cell.angle_alpha   90.00
_cell.angle_beta   90.00
_cell.angle_gamma   90.00
#
_symmetry.space_group_name_H-M   'P 1'
#
loop_
_entity.id
_entity.type
_entity.pdbx_description
1 polymer ?
#
loop_
_entity_poly.entity_id
_entity_poly.type
_entity_poly.pdbx_seq_one_letter_code
_entity_poly.pdbx_strand_id
1 'polypeptide(L)'
;MSTSLEYAGNMNAGNMNSMNALDNMDALRQSVRNRIGIKDDVEEDGLIYEMLHASRDIKDLLVSSFGPRGSSKIIINPTDDIFLTSDGKTIIEQIDVLHPVVTSLKELAMSMDRVCGDGTKTAVIIAASLIENAAKLVDIGLHPTTIIKGYQLALNKVYDILNYESIRISSDSDLHSVIENASLSKGVEPHQARIIADIVLKTLAMIRDTHGDGHIDLNDYVKVIKKVGAPSIESISGMVLDERPARSDMPYHLENASVLMINGNVKFESKIINSQRNLRIDDLADPKLILHGQERNLKAMSQKIIDSGANLVFCEGDVDESIEASLAKHGILLFQKLKIRDMEMVSKATGASILSIRDDILPHNLGFADEAKVEKRNDEHFLFLSVSDQLISTIMIWEPFRYGLEKIEEAVDDAVNNAAFILKNPIAVRGGGDVEFVLSQMLRHYSSTIVGKEQLAVIEYANALEEIPRTLARNVGLNEVDTITKMLNSYNKGIDCRIDLSRNVIANDPPVYDSFSIKQMAIIAATEAVSNMLRIDKIVLKKS
;
A
#
# COMPACT_ATOMS: atom_id res chain seq x y z
N MET A 1 37.16 -54.52 17.75
CA MET A 1 37.68 -53.76 16.61
C MET A 1 36.57 -53.65 15.58
N SER A 2 35.81 -52.59 15.60
CA SER A 2 34.91 -52.11 14.54
C SER A 2 33.77 -51.29 15.17
N THR A 3 34.00 -50.05 15.48
CA THR A 3 32.96 -49.04 15.72
C THR A 3 33.65 -47.66 15.86
N SER A 4 34.08 -47.10 14.74
CA SER A 4 34.55 -45.71 14.69
C SER A 4 34.73 -45.22 13.23
N LEU A 5 33.67 -45.31 12.40
CA LEU A 5 33.70 -44.75 11.02
C LEU A 5 32.32 -44.31 10.49
N GLU A 6 31.43 -43.84 11.36
CA GLU A 6 30.08 -43.35 10.91
C GLU A 6 29.71 -41.92 11.34
N TYR A 7 30.66 -41.13 11.81
CA TYR A 7 30.35 -39.73 12.25
C TYR A 7 31.02 -38.61 11.44
N ALA A 8 31.69 -38.95 10.33
CA ALA A 8 32.37 -37.95 9.50
C ALA A 8 31.66 -37.63 8.16
N GLY A 9 30.51 -38.22 7.86
CA GLY A 9 29.81 -38.06 6.58
C GLY A 9 28.76 -36.94 6.51
N ASN A 10 28.26 -36.43 7.62
CA ASN A 10 27.09 -35.53 7.62
C ASN A 10 27.39 -34.02 7.79
N MET A 11 28.64 -33.62 7.92
CA MET A 11 28.99 -32.19 7.97
C MET A 11 29.37 -31.56 6.62
N ASN A 12 29.63 -32.36 5.57
CA ASN A 12 30.02 -31.81 4.26
C ASN A 12 28.86 -31.69 3.25
N ALA A 13 27.70 -32.26 3.50
CA ALA A 13 26.55 -32.17 2.59
C ALA A 13 25.77 -30.82 2.76
N GLY A 14 25.78 -30.26 3.95
CA GLY A 14 25.14 -28.94 4.22
C GLY A 14 25.90 -27.76 3.62
N ASN A 15 27.23 -27.85 3.59
CA ASN A 15 28.09 -26.79 3.02
C ASN A 15 28.18 -26.83 1.49
N MET A 16 28.00 -27.99 0.87
CA MET A 16 27.98 -28.09 -0.61
C MET A 16 26.68 -27.57 -1.21
N ASN A 17 25.55 -27.72 -0.53
CA ASN A 17 24.27 -27.19 -1.02
C ASN A 17 24.16 -25.67 -0.86
N SER A 18 24.75 -25.11 0.17
CA SER A 18 24.80 -23.63 0.35
C SER A 18 25.79 -22.95 -0.62
N MET A 19 26.90 -23.60 -0.93
CA MET A 19 27.86 -23.12 -1.95
C MET A 19 27.26 -23.18 -3.36
N ASN A 20 26.56 -24.24 -3.71
CA ASN A 20 25.87 -24.36 -5.01
C ASN A 20 24.69 -23.39 -5.15
N ALA A 21 24.02 -23.03 -4.06
CA ALA A 21 22.94 -22.03 -4.07
C ALA A 21 23.51 -20.60 -4.24
N LEU A 22 24.65 -20.28 -3.60
CA LEU A 22 25.36 -19.01 -3.78
C LEU A 22 25.95 -18.87 -5.19
N ASP A 23 26.57 -19.92 -5.73
CA ASP A 23 27.08 -19.93 -7.09
C ASP A 23 25.96 -19.81 -8.15
N ASN A 24 24.80 -20.40 -7.92
CA ASN A 24 23.62 -20.22 -8.77
C ASN A 24 23.01 -18.81 -8.66
N MET A 25 23.02 -18.22 -7.48
CA MET A 25 22.58 -16.83 -7.29
C MET A 25 23.53 -15.84 -7.95
N ASP A 26 24.85 -16.06 -7.85
CA ASP A 26 25.83 -15.22 -8.53
C ASP A 26 25.79 -15.42 -10.06
N ALA A 27 25.52 -16.63 -10.54
CA ALA A 27 25.26 -16.89 -11.95
C ALA A 27 23.97 -16.23 -12.44
N LEU A 28 22.91 -16.19 -11.62
CA LEU A 28 21.68 -15.45 -11.92
C LEU A 28 21.91 -13.92 -11.89
N ARG A 29 22.64 -13.43 -10.88
CA ARG A 29 23.06 -12.02 -10.79
C ARG A 29 23.91 -11.62 -11.99
N GLN A 30 24.81 -12.50 -12.42
CA GLN A 30 25.67 -12.29 -13.57
C GLN A 30 24.93 -12.41 -14.90
N SER A 31 23.92 -13.29 -15.00
CA SER A 31 23.04 -13.38 -16.17
C SER A 31 22.12 -12.15 -16.30
N VAL A 32 21.62 -11.63 -15.18
CA VAL A 32 20.86 -10.38 -15.13
C VAL A 32 21.76 -9.18 -15.44
N ARG A 33 22.99 -9.12 -14.87
CA ARG A 33 24.00 -8.11 -15.23
C ARG A 33 24.38 -8.18 -16.71
N ASN A 34 24.55 -9.37 -17.26
CA ASN A 34 24.89 -9.54 -18.69
C ASN A 34 23.70 -9.23 -19.61
N ARG A 35 22.45 -9.42 -19.17
CA ARG A 35 21.23 -9.02 -19.90
C ARG A 35 21.05 -7.50 -19.87
N ILE A 36 21.38 -6.85 -18.75
CA ILE A 36 21.30 -5.38 -18.59
C ILE A 36 22.52 -4.67 -19.21
N GLY A 37 23.50 -5.40 -19.73
CA GLY A 37 24.60 -4.85 -20.54
C GLY A 37 25.51 -3.88 -19.79
N ILE A 38 25.77 -4.05 -18.49
CA ILE A 38 26.71 -3.21 -17.74
C ILE A 38 28.12 -3.47 -18.28
N LYS A 39 28.56 -2.61 -19.18
CA LYS A 39 29.96 -2.51 -19.59
C LYS A 39 30.66 -1.43 -18.78
N ASP A 40 31.89 -1.68 -18.40
CA ASP A 40 32.69 -0.76 -17.58
C ASP A 40 33.12 0.54 -18.31
N ASP A 41 32.95 0.63 -19.63
CA ASP A 41 33.22 1.83 -20.44
C ASP A 41 31.98 2.13 -21.32
N VAL A 42 31.21 3.14 -20.94
CA VAL A 42 30.04 3.63 -21.68
C VAL A 42 30.45 4.77 -22.60
N GLU A 43 30.46 4.54 -23.91
CA GLU A 43 30.56 5.61 -24.91
C GLU A 43 29.31 6.50 -24.85
N GLU A 44 29.37 7.79 -25.23
CA GLU A 44 28.30 8.81 -25.12
C GLU A 44 26.94 8.36 -25.72
N ASP A 45 26.95 7.51 -26.74
CA ASP A 45 25.75 6.93 -27.37
C ASP A 45 25.17 5.74 -26.58
N GLY A 46 25.89 5.21 -25.58
CA GLY A 46 25.49 4.02 -24.84
C GLY A 46 24.45 4.26 -23.75
N LEU A 47 24.38 5.46 -23.14
CA LEU A 47 23.56 5.72 -21.95
C LEU A 47 22.06 5.59 -22.23
N ILE A 48 21.57 6.13 -23.36
CA ILE A 48 20.16 6.03 -23.72
C ILE A 48 19.71 4.57 -23.94
N TYR A 49 20.61 3.72 -24.45
CA TYR A 49 20.32 2.30 -24.63
C TYR A 49 20.36 1.53 -23.31
N GLU A 50 21.22 1.91 -22.37
CA GLU A 50 21.18 1.36 -21.02
C GLU A 50 19.87 1.74 -20.31
N MET A 51 19.46 3.00 -20.43
CA MET A 51 18.16 3.46 -19.96
C MET A 51 17.01 2.65 -20.58
N LEU A 52 17.07 2.44 -21.91
CA LEU A 52 16.07 1.67 -22.65
C LEU A 52 15.98 0.22 -22.15
N HIS A 53 17.11 -0.46 -22.00
CA HIS A 53 17.13 -1.85 -21.54
C HIS A 53 16.59 -1.97 -20.11
N ALA A 54 17.11 -1.15 -19.20
CA ALA A 54 16.69 -1.16 -17.80
C ALA A 54 15.18 -0.81 -17.63
N SER A 55 14.69 0.17 -18.39
CA SER A 55 13.27 0.55 -18.33
C SER A 55 12.35 -0.49 -18.95
N ARG A 56 12.79 -1.17 -20.02
CA ARG A 56 12.04 -2.25 -20.67
C ARG A 56 11.90 -3.46 -19.76
N ASP A 57 12.97 -3.87 -19.08
CA ASP A 57 12.91 -4.98 -18.13
C ASP A 57 11.91 -4.71 -16.99
N ILE A 58 11.90 -3.48 -16.45
CA ILE A 58 10.91 -3.06 -15.44
C ILE A 58 9.49 -3.05 -16.01
N LYS A 59 9.32 -2.49 -17.23
CA LYS A 59 8.03 -2.45 -17.92
C LYS A 59 7.46 -3.86 -18.11
N ASP A 60 8.27 -4.80 -18.62
CA ASP A 60 7.85 -6.18 -18.89
C ASP A 60 7.42 -6.92 -17.62
N LEU A 61 8.05 -6.63 -16.49
CA LEU A 61 7.62 -7.16 -15.20
C LEU A 61 6.23 -6.64 -14.80
N LEU A 62 5.92 -5.37 -15.06
CA LEU A 62 4.67 -4.74 -14.62
C LEU A 62 3.52 -4.94 -15.60
N VAL A 63 3.80 -4.93 -16.91
CA VAL A 63 2.78 -5.03 -17.97
C VAL A 63 1.90 -6.26 -17.77
N SER A 64 2.48 -7.43 -17.48
CA SER A 64 1.72 -8.66 -17.28
C SER A 64 0.88 -8.69 -16.00
N SER A 65 1.13 -7.78 -15.04
CA SER A 65 0.34 -7.64 -13.80
C SER A 65 -0.62 -6.45 -13.83
N PHE A 66 -0.76 -5.77 -14.98
CA PHE A 66 -1.56 -4.56 -15.10
C PHE A 66 -3.04 -4.85 -15.39
N GLY A 67 -3.92 -4.14 -14.68
CA GLY A 67 -5.37 -4.19 -14.88
C GLY A 67 -6.06 -5.44 -14.30
N PRO A 68 -7.37 -5.55 -14.46
CA PRO A 68 -8.22 -6.56 -13.79
C PRO A 68 -7.88 -8.01 -14.13
N ARG A 69 -7.25 -8.27 -15.28
CA ARG A 69 -6.80 -9.60 -15.73
C ARG A 69 -5.28 -9.76 -15.62
N GLY A 70 -4.63 -8.87 -14.89
CA GLY A 70 -3.19 -8.95 -14.64
C GLY A 70 -2.82 -10.21 -13.85
N SER A 71 -1.68 -10.82 -14.19
CA SER A 71 -1.14 -11.98 -13.49
C SER A 71 -0.32 -11.56 -12.29
N SER A 72 -0.42 -12.31 -11.20
CA SER A 72 0.42 -12.11 -10.02
C SER A 72 1.85 -12.61 -10.25
N LYS A 73 2.81 -12.07 -9.51
CA LYS A 73 4.22 -12.45 -9.53
C LYS A 73 4.57 -13.22 -8.27
N ILE A 74 5.36 -14.27 -8.43
CA ILE A 74 6.01 -14.95 -7.32
C ILE A 74 7.39 -14.33 -7.14
N ILE A 75 7.66 -13.82 -5.97
CA ILE A 75 8.93 -13.22 -5.58
C ILE A 75 9.51 -14.10 -4.48
N ILE A 76 10.76 -14.53 -4.64
CA ILE A 76 11.49 -15.33 -3.67
C ILE A 76 12.62 -14.47 -3.13
N ASN A 77 12.59 -14.19 -1.83
CA ASN A 77 13.62 -13.41 -1.16
C ASN A 77 14.89 -14.24 -0.90
N PRO A 78 16.03 -13.59 -0.63
CA PRO A 78 17.26 -14.29 -0.24
C PRO A 78 17.12 -15.15 1.03
N THR A 79 16.06 -14.94 1.83
CA THR A 79 15.70 -15.73 3.03
C THR A 79 14.75 -16.90 2.72
N ASP A 80 14.54 -17.23 1.42
CA ASP A 80 13.62 -18.25 0.93
C ASP A 80 12.13 -17.97 1.27
N ASP A 81 11.79 -16.75 1.68
CA ASP A 81 10.39 -16.36 1.83
C ASP A 81 9.76 -16.14 0.45
N ILE A 82 8.57 -16.72 0.26
CA ILE A 82 7.81 -16.64 -0.99
C ILE A 82 6.70 -15.62 -0.83
N PHE A 83 6.71 -14.60 -1.67
CA PHE A 83 5.66 -13.58 -1.77
C PHE A 83 4.94 -13.74 -3.12
N LEU A 84 3.63 -13.70 -3.07
CA LEU A 84 2.80 -13.70 -4.27
C LEU A 84 2.01 -12.40 -4.30
N THR A 85 2.35 -11.50 -5.22
CA THR A 85 1.71 -10.18 -5.31
C THR A 85 1.41 -9.78 -6.74
N SER A 86 0.39 -8.96 -6.93
CA SER A 86 0.14 -8.19 -8.15
C SER A 86 0.42 -6.70 -7.96
N ASP A 87 0.80 -6.28 -6.75
CA ASP A 87 1.04 -4.86 -6.47
C ASP A 87 2.32 -4.34 -7.12
N GLY A 88 2.20 -3.18 -7.80
CA GLY A 88 3.30 -2.59 -8.56
C GLY A 88 4.45 -2.10 -7.68
N LYS A 89 4.14 -1.52 -6.51
CA LYS A 89 5.14 -1.08 -5.53
C LYS A 89 5.93 -2.26 -5.02
N THR A 90 5.23 -3.29 -4.51
CA THR A 90 5.84 -4.50 -3.96
C THR A 90 6.73 -5.20 -4.99
N ILE A 91 6.27 -5.32 -6.26
CA ILE A 91 7.07 -5.91 -7.34
C ILE A 91 8.38 -5.12 -7.54
N ILE A 92 8.30 -3.79 -7.61
CA ILE A 92 9.45 -2.92 -7.91
C ILE A 92 10.42 -2.84 -6.72
N GLU A 93 9.94 -2.81 -5.49
CA GLU A 93 10.78 -2.77 -4.29
C GLU A 93 11.70 -3.98 -4.18
N GLN A 94 11.22 -5.15 -4.59
CA GLN A 94 11.95 -6.42 -4.53
C GLN A 94 13.01 -6.58 -5.64
N ILE A 95 13.07 -5.64 -6.59
CA ILE A 95 14.11 -5.68 -7.64
C ILE A 95 15.44 -5.20 -7.05
N ASP A 96 16.39 -6.09 -6.84
CA ASP A 96 17.71 -5.76 -6.33
C ASP A 96 18.71 -5.52 -7.48
N VAL A 97 18.55 -4.39 -8.17
CA VAL A 97 19.42 -3.96 -9.26
C VAL A 97 19.94 -2.55 -8.99
N LEU A 98 21.25 -2.42 -8.86
CA LEU A 98 21.93 -1.13 -8.67
C LEU A 98 22.13 -0.44 -10.04
N HIS A 99 21.06 0.07 -10.61
CA HIS A 99 21.10 0.86 -11.84
C HIS A 99 20.36 2.18 -11.63
N PRO A 100 20.91 3.35 -12.01
CA PRO A 100 20.28 4.65 -11.75
C PRO A 100 18.86 4.78 -12.28
N VAL A 101 18.58 4.26 -13.47
CA VAL A 101 17.23 4.26 -14.06
C VAL A 101 16.27 3.39 -13.26
N VAL A 102 16.69 2.20 -12.82
CA VAL A 102 15.88 1.33 -11.95
C VAL A 102 15.58 2.04 -10.64
N THR A 103 16.59 2.70 -10.04
CA THR A 103 16.42 3.49 -8.81
C THR A 103 15.40 4.62 -9.02
N SER A 104 15.50 5.37 -10.12
CA SER A 104 14.56 6.46 -10.41
C SER A 104 13.13 5.94 -10.67
N LEU A 105 12.95 4.79 -11.34
CA LEU A 105 11.64 4.17 -11.51
C LEU A 105 11.09 3.61 -10.20
N LYS A 106 11.96 3.11 -9.29
CA LYS A 106 11.57 2.75 -7.92
C LYS A 106 11.08 3.98 -7.15
N GLU A 107 11.83 5.07 -7.18
CA GLU A 107 11.45 6.32 -6.52
C GLU A 107 10.12 6.86 -7.05
N LEU A 108 9.90 6.79 -8.38
CA LEU A 108 8.61 7.11 -8.99
C LEU A 108 7.48 6.26 -8.43
N ALA A 109 7.67 4.93 -8.39
CA ALA A 109 6.69 3.99 -7.87
C ALA A 109 6.35 4.28 -6.39
N MET A 110 7.39 4.44 -5.55
CA MET A 110 7.24 4.74 -4.13
C MET A 110 6.59 6.11 -3.87
N SER A 111 6.90 7.11 -4.71
CA SER A 111 6.27 8.43 -4.62
C SER A 111 4.79 8.38 -4.95
N MET A 112 4.41 7.66 -6.01
CA MET A 112 3.01 7.46 -6.38
C MET A 112 2.22 6.75 -5.27
N ASP A 113 2.76 5.68 -4.72
CA ASP A 113 2.14 4.96 -3.61
C ASP A 113 1.96 5.85 -2.36
N ARG A 114 3.00 6.61 -2.00
CA ARG A 114 2.95 7.50 -0.81
C ARG A 114 1.93 8.62 -0.96
N VAL A 115 1.80 9.18 -2.16
CA VAL A 115 0.95 10.37 -2.40
C VAL A 115 -0.48 9.96 -2.76
N CYS A 116 -0.62 8.94 -3.59
CA CYS A 116 -1.92 8.54 -4.16
C CYS A 116 -2.43 7.20 -3.64
N GLY A 117 -1.55 6.33 -3.14
CA GLY A 117 -1.88 4.96 -2.77
C GLY A 117 -2.32 4.07 -3.93
N ASP A 118 -2.37 4.61 -5.16
CA ASP A 118 -2.76 3.90 -6.39
C ASP A 118 -2.07 4.55 -7.61
N GLY A 119 -2.22 3.94 -8.79
CA GLY A 119 -1.66 4.45 -10.05
C GLY A 119 -0.17 4.16 -10.28
N THR A 120 0.48 3.44 -9.37
CA THR A 120 1.91 3.10 -9.42
C THR A 120 2.31 2.43 -10.74
N LYS A 121 1.60 1.37 -11.14
CA LYS A 121 1.88 0.66 -12.39
C LYS A 121 1.66 1.54 -13.62
N THR A 122 0.61 2.34 -13.63
CA THR A 122 0.32 3.30 -14.71
C THR A 122 1.49 4.27 -14.90
N ALA A 123 1.97 4.89 -13.82
CA ALA A 123 3.07 5.83 -13.88
C ALA A 123 4.35 5.20 -14.42
N VAL A 124 4.72 4.02 -13.94
CA VAL A 124 5.96 3.34 -14.36
C VAL A 124 5.88 2.83 -15.80
N ILE A 125 4.72 2.29 -16.24
CA ILE A 125 4.53 1.86 -17.63
C ILE A 125 4.62 3.06 -18.59
N ILE A 126 4.00 4.19 -18.25
CA ILE A 126 4.10 5.43 -19.06
C ILE A 126 5.55 5.91 -19.09
N ALA A 127 6.24 5.98 -17.93
CA ALA A 127 7.63 6.42 -17.86
C ALA A 127 8.55 5.54 -18.71
N ALA A 128 8.45 4.22 -18.57
CA ALA A 128 9.24 3.28 -19.37
C ALA A 128 8.95 3.42 -20.88
N SER A 129 7.69 3.62 -21.25
CA SER A 129 7.29 3.83 -22.65
C SER A 129 7.79 5.17 -23.20
N LEU A 130 7.83 6.22 -22.38
CA LEU A 130 8.44 7.51 -22.76
C LEU A 130 9.96 7.37 -22.97
N ILE A 131 10.67 6.60 -22.13
CA ILE A 131 12.11 6.33 -22.34
C ILE A 131 12.33 5.54 -23.63
N GLU A 132 11.51 4.50 -23.86
CA GLU A 132 11.59 3.69 -25.08
C GLU A 132 11.37 4.54 -26.34
N ASN A 133 10.41 5.43 -26.31
CA ASN A 133 10.11 6.32 -27.44
C ASN A 133 11.16 7.44 -27.57
N ALA A 134 11.73 7.92 -26.46
CA ALA A 134 12.87 8.86 -26.52
C ALA A 134 14.09 8.24 -27.17
N ALA A 135 14.41 6.98 -26.89
CA ALA A 135 15.50 6.28 -27.55
C ALA A 135 15.32 6.23 -29.09
N LYS A 136 14.12 5.90 -29.57
CA LYS A 136 13.79 5.95 -31.02
C LYS A 136 14.01 7.33 -31.63
N LEU A 137 13.70 8.40 -30.88
CA LEU A 137 13.89 9.78 -31.34
C LEU A 137 15.37 10.18 -31.37
N VAL A 138 16.16 9.71 -30.42
CA VAL A 138 17.62 9.91 -30.42
C VAL A 138 18.25 9.19 -31.63
N ASP A 139 17.81 7.98 -31.94
CA ASP A 139 18.28 7.20 -33.09
C ASP A 139 18.09 7.92 -34.43
N ILE A 140 17.03 8.70 -34.58
CA ILE A 140 16.79 9.54 -35.78
C ILE A 140 17.42 10.93 -35.70
N GLY A 141 18.28 11.17 -34.66
CA GLY A 141 19.08 12.39 -34.50
C GLY A 141 18.37 13.56 -33.82
N LEU A 142 17.36 13.30 -32.97
CA LEU A 142 16.81 14.33 -32.10
C LEU A 142 17.64 14.45 -30.82
N HIS A 143 18.01 15.67 -30.48
CA HIS A 143 18.74 15.93 -29.23
C HIS A 143 17.80 15.76 -28.02
N PRO A 144 18.25 15.16 -26.88
CA PRO A 144 17.43 14.97 -25.68
C PRO A 144 16.71 16.23 -25.20
N THR A 145 17.35 17.40 -25.27
CA THR A 145 16.69 18.67 -24.89
C THR A 145 15.47 19.02 -25.75
N THR A 146 15.47 18.65 -27.04
CA THR A 146 14.31 18.83 -27.94
C THR A 146 13.20 17.87 -27.57
N ILE A 147 13.55 16.62 -27.22
CA ILE A 147 12.60 15.62 -26.76
C ILE A 147 11.92 16.09 -25.46
N ILE A 148 12.71 16.55 -24.47
CA ILE A 148 12.19 17.09 -23.21
C ILE A 148 11.22 18.24 -23.45
N LYS A 149 11.58 19.20 -24.35
CA LYS A 149 10.67 20.30 -24.71
C LYS A 149 9.35 19.79 -25.30
N GLY A 150 9.41 18.82 -26.22
CA GLY A 150 8.23 18.20 -26.79
C GLY A 150 7.37 17.48 -25.76
N TYR A 151 7.99 16.76 -24.82
CA TYR A 151 7.29 16.09 -23.71
C TYR A 151 6.62 17.10 -22.78
N GLN A 152 7.25 18.25 -22.49
CA GLN A 152 6.65 19.33 -21.71
C GLN A 152 5.47 19.99 -22.43
N LEU A 153 5.57 20.20 -23.77
CA LEU A 153 4.44 20.68 -24.56
C LEU A 153 3.27 19.70 -24.55
N ALA A 154 3.56 18.39 -24.67
CA ALA A 154 2.56 17.34 -24.58
C ALA A 154 1.90 17.32 -23.20
N LEU A 155 2.69 17.38 -22.11
CA LEU A 155 2.17 17.40 -20.74
C LEU A 155 1.25 18.58 -20.50
N ASN A 156 1.63 19.79 -20.93
CA ASN A 156 0.77 20.97 -20.81
C ASN A 156 -0.56 20.77 -21.55
N LYS A 157 -0.50 20.16 -22.75
CA LYS A 157 -1.72 19.86 -23.50
C LYS A 157 -2.57 18.77 -22.86
N VAL A 158 -1.93 17.77 -22.23
CA VAL A 158 -2.62 16.74 -21.44
C VAL A 158 -3.45 17.36 -20.30
N TYR A 159 -2.93 18.38 -19.61
CA TYR A 159 -3.71 19.12 -18.60
C TYR A 159 -5.00 19.70 -19.16
N ASP A 160 -4.91 20.38 -20.30
CA ASP A 160 -6.08 20.97 -20.96
C ASP A 160 -7.11 19.91 -21.32
N ILE A 161 -6.64 18.79 -21.90
CA ILE A 161 -7.50 17.70 -22.36
C ILE A 161 -8.14 16.98 -21.17
N LEU A 162 -7.37 16.65 -20.11
CA LEU A 162 -7.90 16.00 -18.92
C LEU A 162 -8.98 16.85 -18.25
N ASN A 163 -8.78 18.18 -18.17
CA ASN A 163 -9.79 19.08 -17.64
C ASN A 163 -11.04 19.12 -18.52
N TYR A 164 -10.89 19.04 -19.85
CA TYR A 164 -12.01 19.01 -20.78
C TYR A 164 -12.80 17.69 -20.69
N GLU A 165 -12.09 16.55 -20.55
CA GLU A 165 -12.67 15.20 -20.46
C GLU A 165 -13.12 14.87 -19.03
N SER A 166 -12.93 15.79 -18.07
CA SER A 166 -13.28 15.57 -16.68
C SER A 166 -14.79 15.54 -16.47
N ILE A 167 -15.23 14.62 -15.60
CA ILE A 167 -16.63 14.38 -15.26
C ILE A 167 -16.79 14.63 -13.78
N ARG A 168 -17.73 15.51 -13.40
CA ARG A 168 -18.01 15.74 -12.00
C ARG A 168 -18.85 14.59 -11.44
N ILE A 169 -18.36 13.94 -10.42
CA ILE A 169 -19.08 12.91 -9.66
C ILE A 169 -20.15 13.59 -8.82
N SER A 170 -21.40 13.26 -9.09
CA SER A 170 -22.56 13.86 -8.41
C SER A 170 -23.53 12.83 -7.84
N SER A 171 -23.36 11.56 -8.19
CA SER A 171 -24.21 10.47 -7.70
C SER A 171 -23.39 9.41 -6.96
N ASP A 172 -24.03 8.73 -6.02
CA ASP A 172 -23.41 7.59 -5.32
C ASP A 172 -23.12 6.44 -6.28
N SER A 173 -23.87 6.32 -7.37
CA SER A 173 -23.61 5.34 -8.43
C SER A 173 -22.29 5.59 -9.16
N ASP A 174 -21.98 6.87 -9.48
CA ASP A 174 -20.72 7.22 -10.13
C ASP A 174 -19.54 6.98 -9.18
N LEU A 175 -19.71 7.37 -7.90
CA LEU A 175 -18.71 7.13 -6.86
C LEU A 175 -18.47 5.62 -6.66
N HIS A 176 -19.55 4.82 -6.63
CA HIS A 176 -19.46 3.36 -6.59
C HIS A 176 -18.63 2.82 -7.76
N SER A 177 -18.86 3.32 -8.99
CA SER A 177 -18.12 2.88 -10.17
C SER A 177 -16.61 3.16 -10.05
N VAL A 178 -16.19 4.32 -9.51
CA VAL A 178 -14.77 4.63 -9.27
C VAL A 178 -14.16 3.64 -8.28
N ILE A 179 -14.82 3.41 -7.15
CA ILE A 179 -14.32 2.54 -6.07
C ILE A 179 -14.27 1.07 -6.53
N GLU A 180 -15.33 0.60 -7.21
CA GLU A 180 -15.38 -0.76 -7.77
C GLU A 180 -14.24 -0.98 -8.79
N ASN A 181 -14.01 -0.01 -9.67
CA ASN A 181 -12.94 -0.11 -10.67
C ASN A 181 -11.54 -0.11 -10.04
N ALA A 182 -11.31 0.68 -8.99
CA ALA A 182 -10.07 0.66 -8.24
C ALA A 182 -9.80 -0.74 -7.65
N SER A 183 -10.80 -1.34 -7.00
CA SER A 183 -10.70 -2.71 -6.46
C SER A 183 -10.46 -3.75 -7.56
N LEU A 184 -11.16 -3.66 -8.68
CA LEU A 184 -10.99 -4.56 -9.83
C LEU A 184 -9.58 -4.52 -10.40
N SER A 185 -8.88 -3.38 -10.31
CA SER A 185 -7.52 -3.22 -10.81
C SER A 185 -6.52 -4.19 -10.17
N LYS A 186 -6.79 -4.68 -8.98
CA LYS A 186 -6.00 -5.71 -8.26
C LYS A 186 -6.39 -7.15 -8.66
N GLY A 187 -7.37 -7.31 -9.56
CA GLY A 187 -7.78 -8.61 -10.07
C GLY A 187 -8.60 -9.44 -9.09
N VAL A 188 -9.27 -8.81 -8.11
CA VAL A 188 -10.30 -9.48 -7.31
C VAL A 188 -11.53 -9.81 -8.16
N GLU A 189 -12.35 -10.75 -7.71
CA GLU A 189 -13.55 -11.12 -8.44
C GLU A 189 -14.58 -9.97 -8.46
N PRO A 190 -15.35 -9.79 -9.55
CA PRO A 190 -16.30 -8.67 -9.66
C PRO A 190 -17.29 -8.56 -8.51
N HIS A 191 -17.73 -9.68 -7.94
CA HIS A 191 -18.63 -9.66 -6.80
C HIS A 191 -17.95 -9.16 -5.51
N GLN A 192 -16.65 -9.49 -5.32
CA GLN A 192 -15.84 -9.00 -4.19
C GLN A 192 -15.60 -7.49 -4.33
N ALA A 193 -15.27 -7.02 -5.53
CA ALA A 193 -15.10 -5.59 -5.79
C ALA A 193 -16.35 -4.76 -5.48
N ARG A 194 -17.55 -5.27 -5.81
CA ARG A 194 -18.82 -4.64 -5.45
C ARG A 194 -19.04 -4.58 -3.95
N ILE A 195 -18.81 -5.69 -3.24
CA ILE A 195 -18.90 -5.72 -1.77
C ILE A 195 -17.95 -4.70 -1.14
N ILE A 196 -16.72 -4.62 -1.63
CA ILE A 196 -15.73 -3.63 -1.16
C ILE A 196 -16.24 -2.21 -1.42
N ALA A 197 -16.74 -1.93 -2.62
CA ALA A 197 -17.28 -0.62 -2.97
C ALA A 197 -18.49 -0.23 -2.10
N ASP A 198 -19.42 -1.14 -1.87
CA ASP A 198 -20.58 -0.91 -0.98
C ASP A 198 -20.15 -0.59 0.45
N ILE A 199 -19.15 -1.32 0.97
CA ILE A 199 -18.60 -1.10 2.31
C ILE A 199 -17.94 0.26 2.43
N VAL A 200 -17.07 0.59 1.47
CA VAL A 200 -16.35 1.87 1.47
C VAL A 200 -17.32 3.04 1.34
N LEU A 201 -18.33 2.93 0.47
CA LEU A 201 -19.38 3.95 0.34
C LEU A 201 -20.16 4.16 1.64
N LYS A 202 -20.56 3.06 2.30
CA LYS A 202 -21.25 3.15 3.58
C LYS A 202 -20.40 3.84 4.64
N THR A 203 -19.11 3.52 4.70
CA THR A 203 -18.16 4.17 5.62
C THR A 203 -18.01 5.67 5.30
N LEU A 204 -17.92 6.01 4.01
CA LEU A 204 -17.88 7.40 3.56
C LEU A 204 -19.12 8.20 3.97
N ALA A 205 -20.31 7.63 3.79
CA ALA A 205 -21.56 8.29 4.17
C ALA A 205 -21.55 8.62 5.68
N MET A 206 -21.17 7.67 6.54
CA MET A 206 -21.06 7.88 7.99
C MET A 206 -20.11 9.03 8.35
N ILE A 207 -18.94 9.10 7.68
CA ILE A 207 -17.93 10.12 7.94
C ILE A 207 -18.40 11.51 7.49
N ARG A 208 -19.04 11.59 6.31
CA ARG A 208 -19.58 12.88 5.79
C ARG A 208 -20.66 13.46 6.68
N ASP A 209 -21.54 12.62 7.22
CA ASP A 209 -22.63 13.05 8.10
C ASP A 209 -22.13 13.65 9.42
N THR A 210 -20.93 13.22 9.89
CA THR A 210 -20.39 13.63 11.19
C THR A 210 -19.38 14.76 11.11
N HIS A 211 -18.55 14.85 10.05
CA HIS A 211 -17.42 15.80 9.96
C HIS A 211 -17.59 16.90 8.92
N GLY A 212 -18.60 16.84 8.06
CA GLY A 212 -18.74 17.77 6.93
C GLY A 212 -17.58 17.60 5.91
N ASP A 213 -17.37 18.63 5.07
CA ASP A 213 -16.35 18.60 3.98
C ASP A 213 -14.91 18.89 4.46
N GLY A 214 -14.57 18.60 5.72
CA GLY A 214 -13.22 18.80 6.27
C GLY A 214 -12.18 17.85 5.69
N HIS A 215 -10.90 18.15 5.93
CA HIS A 215 -9.77 17.31 5.55
C HIS A 215 -9.78 16.01 6.37
N ILE A 216 -10.35 14.94 5.80
CA ILE A 216 -10.46 13.63 6.44
C ILE A 216 -9.52 12.67 5.71
N ASP A 217 -8.62 12.03 6.45
CA ASP A 217 -7.87 10.89 5.95
C ASP A 217 -8.66 9.61 6.25
N LEU A 218 -9.25 9.01 5.21
CA LEU A 218 -10.08 7.81 5.35
C LEU A 218 -9.32 6.62 5.96
N ASN A 219 -8.00 6.56 5.77
CA ASN A 219 -7.17 5.51 6.35
C ASN A 219 -7.16 5.53 7.89
N ASP A 220 -7.52 6.66 8.49
CA ASP A 220 -7.65 6.81 9.93
C ASP A 220 -8.97 6.25 10.48
N TYR A 221 -9.94 5.99 9.61
CA TYR A 221 -11.31 5.58 9.96
C TYR A 221 -11.69 4.18 9.45
N VAL A 222 -10.86 3.60 8.58
CA VAL A 222 -11.05 2.24 8.07
C VAL A 222 -9.98 1.32 8.63
N LYS A 223 -10.40 0.30 9.38
CA LYS A 223 -9.52 -0.77 9.85
C LYS A 223 -9.74 -2.04 9.05
N VAL A 224 -8.67 -2.67 8.61
CA VAL A 224 -8.72 -3.97 7.93
C VAL A 224 -8.16 -5.06 8.84
N ILE A 225 -8.92 -6.14 9.03
CA ILE A 225 -8.49 -7.34 9.77
C ILE A 225 -8.50 -8.52 8.81
N LYS A 226 -7.39 -9.24 8.76
CA LYS A 226 -7.18 -10.39 7.88
C LYS A 226 -7.09 -11.68 8.67
N LYS A 227 -7.89 -12.68 8.31
CA LYS A 227 -7.90 -13.99 8.96
C LYS A 227 -8.05 -15.13 7.98
N VAL A 228 -7.39 -16.24 8.29
CA VAL A 228 -7.54 -17.47 7.52
C VAL A 228 -8.84 -18.15 7.92
N GLY A 229 -9.70 -18.43 6.94
CA GLY A 229 -11.01 -19.04 7.19
C GLY A 229 -11.85 -19.23 5.93
N ALA A 230 -13.13 -19.47 6.12
CA ALA A 230 -14.09 -19.54 5.00
C ALA A 230 -14.19 -18.17 4.31
N PRO A 231 -14.19 -18.09 2.98
CA PRO A 231 -14.17 -16.81 2.28
C PRO A 231 -15.35 -15.92 2.65
N SER A 232 -15.09 -14.76 3.22
CA SER A 232 -16.07 -13.70 3.45
C SER A 232 -15.42 -12.34 3.61
N ILE A 233 -16.15 -11.30 3.25
CA ILE A 233 -15.80 -9.90 3.49
C ILE A 233 -16.97 -9.28 4.23
N GLU A 234 -16.72 -8.80 5.45
CA GLU A 234 -17.75 -8.26 6.33
C GLU A 234 -17.37 -6.82 6.73
N SER A 235 -18.37 -5.93 6.74
CA SER A 235 -18.24 -4.60 7.32
C SER A 235 -18.89 -4.58 8.69
N ILE A 236 -18.14 -4.10 9.66
CA ILE A 236 -18.59 -3.92 11.03
C ILE A 236 -18.54 -2.43 11.34
N SER A 237 -19.72 -1.86 11.66
CA SER A 237 -19.78 -0.49 12.16
C SER A 237 -19.19 -0.49 13.57
N GLY A 238 -18.04 0.17 13.72
CA GLY A 238 -17.27 0.15 14.95
C GLY A 238 -15.86 -0.38 14.76
N MET A 239 -15.12 -0.33 15.84
CA MET A 239 -13.76 -0.81 15.87
C MET A 239 -13.70 -2.27 16.33
N VAL A 240 -13.03 -3.11 15.56
CA VAL A 240 -12.69 -4.47 15.99
C VAL A 240 -11.20 -4.56 16.23
N LEU A 241 -10.81 -5.17 17.34
CA LEU A 241 -9.42 -5.48 17.66
C LEU A 241 -9.23 -7.00 17.69
N ASP A 242 -8.17 -7.44 17.03
CA ASP A 242 -7.73 -8.84 17.02
C ASP A 242 -6.88 -9.12 18.25
N GLU A 243 -7.52 -9.04 19.40
CA GLU A 243 -6.84 -9.14 20.69
C GLU A 243 -7.67 -9.96 21.68
N ARG A 244 -6.99 -10.67 22.56
CA ARG A 244 -7.62 -11.40 23.65
C ARG A 244 -7.46 -10.64 24.97
N PRO A 245 -8.40 -10.79 25.90
CA PRO A 245 -8.21 -10.29 27.26
C PRO A 245 -6.91 -10.80 27.88
N ALA A 246 -6.25 -9.97 28.67
CA ALA A 246 -4.99 -10.35 29.33
C ALA A 246 -5.16 -11.63 30.19
N ARG A 247 -6.37 -11.84 30.76
CA ARG A 247 -6.69 -13.04 31.54
C ARG A 247 -8.11 -13.54 31.20
N SER A 248 -8.29 -14.84 31.32
CA SER A 248 -9.59 -15.51 31.04
C SER A 248 -10.66 -15.29 32.11
N ASP A 249 -10.30 -14.77 33.28
CA ASP A 249 -11.22 -14.45 34.39
C ASP A 249 -11.70 -12.99 34.35
N MET A 250 -11.33 -12.21 33.30
CA MET A 250 -11.85 -10.88 33.06
C MET A 250 -13.23 -10.90 32.38
N PRO A 251 -14.03 -9.82 32.51
CA PRO A 251 -15.34 -9.76 31.84
C PRO A 251 -15.19 -9.76 30.33
N TYR A 252 -16.12 -10.44 29.63
CA TYR A 252 -16.16 -10.51 28.16
C TYR A 252 -17.18 -9.53 27.54
N HIS A 253 -17.95 -8.83 28.38
CA HIS A 253 -18.94 -7.86 27.93
C HIS A 253 -19.05 -6.73 28.96
N LEU A 254 -18.97 -5.51 28.45
CA LEU A 254 -19.13 -4.27 29.21
C LEU A 254 -20.08 -3.36 28.48
N GLU A 255 -21.06 -2.82 29.18
CA GLU A 255 -21.93 -1.74 28.70
C GLU A 255 -21.44 -0.41 29.33
N ASN A 256 -21.51 0.67 28.59
CA ASN A 256 -21.07 1.99 29.01
C ASN A 256 -19.61 1.96 29.53
N ALA A 257 -18.71 1.48 28.68
CA ALA A 257 -17.32 1.30 29.06
C ALA A 257 -16.56 2.63 29.16
N SER A 258 -15.96 2.85 30.33
CA SER A 258 -15.01 3.94 30.58
C SER A 258 -13.61 3.46 30.19
N VAL A 259 -13.01 4.08 29.18
CA VAL A 259 -11.79 3.62 28.51
C VAL A 259 -10.57 4.38 28.99
N LEU A 260 -9.57 3.66 29.47
CA LEU A 260 -8.24 4.19 29.83
C LEU A 260 -7.19 3.63 28.87
N MET A 261 -6.33 4.52 28.37
CA MET A 261 -5.24 4.12 27.47
C MET A 261 -3.88 4.47 28.06
N ILE A 262 -2.99 3.47 28.12
CA ILE A 262 -1.68 3.58 28.75
C ILE A 262 -0.59 3.27 27.71
N ASN A 263 0.31 4.22 27.53
CA ASN A 263 1.51 4.05 26.71
C ASN A 263 2.65 3.42 27.52
N GLY A 264 3.35 2.47 26.92
CA GLY A 264 4.50 1.78 27.51
C GLY A 264 4.14 0.65 28.46
N ASN A 265 5.16 0.16 29.17
CA ASN A 265 5.02 -0.98 30.07
C ASN A 265 4.47 -0.57 31.44
N VAL A 266 3.55 -1.36 31.96
CA VAL A 266 3.03 -1.25 33.32
C VAL A 266 3.64 -2.36 34.17
N LYS A 267 4.96 -2.31 34.29
CA LYS A 267 5.78 -3.26 35.03
C LYS A 267 6.73 -2.52 36.00
N PHE A 268 7.18 -3.21 36.99
CA PHE A 268 8.27 -2.70 37.79
C PHE A 268 9.57 -2.85 36.99
N GLU A 269 10.07 -1.75 36.44
CA GLU A 269 11.44 -1.69 35.92
C GLU A 269 12.40 -1.49 37.08
N SER A 270 13.08 -2.55 37.53
CA SER A 270 14.30 -2.37 38.30
C SER A 270 15.30 -1.69 37.37
N LYS A 271 15.38 -0.36 37.38
CA LYS A 271 16.57 0.33 36.88
C LYS A 271 17.73 -0.10 37.75
N ILE A 272 18.36 -1.22 37.39
CA ILE A 272 19.77 -1.42 37.68
C ILE A 272 20.44 -0.30 36.88
N ILE A 273 20.69 0.80 37.58
CA ILE A 273 21.44 1.92 37.07
C ILE A 273 22.80 1.34 36.69
N ASN A 274 23.04 1.09 35.42
CA ASN A 274 24.36 0.94 34.84
C ASN A 274 25.06 2.33 34.87
N SER A 275 25.15 2.92 36.09
CA SER A 275 26.14 3.94 36.35
C SER A 275 27.45 3.20 36.57
N GLN A 276 28.46 3.55 35.81
CA GLN A 276 29.87 3.10 35.89
C GLN A 276 30.53 3.45 37.26
N ARG A 277 29.80 3.41 38.35
CA ARG A 277 30.31 3.41 39.71
C ARG A 277 30.01 2.05 40.30
N ASN A 278 31.09 1.28 40.53
CA ASN A 278 31.12 0.04 41.28
C ASN A 278 30.52 0.24 42.69
N LEU A 279 29.21 0.29 42.80
CA LEU A 279 28.52 0.03 44.06
C LEU A 279 28.43 -1.47 44.17
N ARG A 280 29.24 -2.06 45.02
CA ARG A 280 29.11 -3.45 45.43
C ARG A 280 27.71 -3.62 46.02
N ILE A 281 26.96 -4.53 45.45
CA ILE A 281 25.60 -4.91 45.88
C ILE A 281 25.60 -5.51 47.29
N ASP A 282 26.76 -5.80 47.83
CA ASP A 282 26.94 -6.45 49.14
C ASP A 282 26.57 -5.58 50.36
N ASP A 283 26.36 -4.26 50.19
CA ASP A 283 26.13 -3.36 51.33
C ASP A 283 24.76 -2.68 51.37
N LEU A 284 23.85 -2.95 50.44
CA LEU A 284 22.56 -2.25 50.38
C LEU A 284 21.38 -3.19 50.21
N ALA A 285 20.67 -3.35 51.30
CA ALA A 285 19.28 -3.79 51.45
C ALA A 285 19.03 -5.30 51.35
N ASP A 286 18.50 -5.81 52.43
CA ASP A 286 17.80 -7.09 52.53
C ASP A 286 16.93 -7.29 51.25
N PRO A 287 17.15 -8.38 50.49
CA PRO A 287 16.33 -8.69 49.31
C PRO A 287 14.82 -8.59 49.53
N LYS A 288 14.38 -8.84 50.78
CA LYS A 288 12.99 -8.67 51.20
C LYS A 288 12.52 -7.23 51.16
N LEU A 289 13.35 -6.24 51.45
CA LEU A 289 12.98 -4.82 51.35
C LEU A 289 12.78 -4.37 49.89
N ILE A 290 13.59 -4.92 48.97
CA ILE A 290 13.43 -4.66 47.51
C ILE A 290 12.11 -5.27 47.04
N LEU A 291 11.84 -6.53 47.39
CA LEU A 291 10.58 -7.22 47.04
C LEU A 291 9.35 -6.49 47.60
N HIS A 292 9.38 -6.08 48.88
CA HIS A 292 8.28 -5.29 49.45
C HIS A 292 8.11 -3.90 48.80
N GLY A 293 9.21 -3.28 48.37
CA GLY A 293 9.15 -2.04 47.62
C GLY A 293 8.49 -2.23 46.23
N GLN A 294 8.83 -3.33 45.55
CA GLN A 294 8.23 -3.72 44.29
C GLN A 294 6.73 -3.98 44.42
N GLU A 295 6.33 -4.83 45.37
CA GLU A 295 4.92 -5.13 45.63
C GLU A 295 4.10 -3.87 45.97
N ARG A 296 4.68 -2.94 46.76
CA ARG A 296 4.01 -1.67 47.06
C ARG A 296 3.81 -0.80 45.83
N ASN A 297 4.82 -0.72 44.96
CA ASN A 297 4.71 0.06 43.72
C ASN A 297 3.69 -0.54 42.75
N LEU A 298 3.69 -1.86 42.56
CA LEU A 298 2.70 -2.55 41.73
C LEU A 298 1.28 -2.38 42.26
N LYS A 299 1.10 -2.48 43.60
CA LYS A 299 -0.19 -2.17 44.24
C LYS A 299 -0.62 -0.72 44.02
N ALA A 300 0.31 0.24 44.12
CA ALA A 300 0.00 1.65 43.87
C ALA A 300 -0.40 1.90 42.43
N MET A 301 0.27 1.24 41.44
CA MET A 301 -0.08 1.33 40.04
C MET A 301 -1.47 0.73 39.78
N SER A 302 -1.76 -0.48 40.28
CA SER A 302 -3.08 -1.09 40.13
C SER A 302 -4.19 -0.26 40.76
N GLN A 303 -3.94 0.29 41.97
CA GLN A 303 -4.90 1.14 42.67
C GLN A 303 -5.19 2.42 41.91
N LYS A 304 -4.18 3.05 41.30
CA LYS A 304 -4.34 4.23 40.49
C LYS A 304 -5.27 3.99 39.28
N ILE A 305 -5.15 2.81 38.64
CA ILE A 305 -6.05 2.42 37.54
C ILE A 305 -7.47 2.20 38.06
N ILE A 306 -7.62 1.49 39.18
CA ILE A 306 -8.94 1.21 39.79
C ILE A 306 -9.62 2.50 40.24
N ASP A 307 -8.89 3.41 40.89
CA ASP A 307 -9.43 4.70 41.38
C ASP A 307 -9.83 5.66 40.25
N SER A 308 -9.31 5.47 39.03
CA SER A 308 -9.71 6.24 37.86
C SER A 308 -11.16 6.02 37.44
N GLY A 309 -11.78 4.90 37.84
CA GLY A 309 -13.11 4.48 37.43
C GLY A 309 -13.19 3.88 36.02
N ALA A 310 -12.05 3.62 35.38
CA ALA A 310 -12.02 2.91 34.10
C ALA A 310 -12.37 1.43 34.30
N ASN A 311 -13.22 0.90 33.42
CA ASN A 311 -13.57 -0.54 33.39
C ASN A 311 -13.03 -1.26 32.16
N LEU A 312 -12.46 -0.50 31.18
CA LEU A 312 -11.78 -1.01 30.01
C LEU A 312 -10.42 -0.33 29.88
N VAL A 313 -9.35 -1.11 29.85
CA VAL A 313 -7.97 -0.60 29.81
C VAL A 313 -7.21 -1.16 28.61
N PHE A 314 -6.59 -0.29 27.85
CA PHE A 314 -5.68 -0.63 26.76
C PHE A 314 -4.26 -0.23 27.12
N CYS A 315 -3.32 -1.13 26.93
CA CYS A 315 -1.90 -0.91 27.20
C CYS A 315 -1.08 -1.23 25.94
N GLU A 316 -0.19 -0.32 25.54
CA GLU A 316 0.73 -0.55 24.42
C GLU A 316 1.75 -1.64 24.76
N GLY A 317 2.25 -1.63 26.01
CA GLY A 317 3.26 -2.56 26.48
C GLY A 317 2.70 -3.71 27.29
N ASP A 318 3.62 -4.38 27.98
CA ASP A 318 3.31 -5.46 28.92
C ASP A 318 2.81 -4.93 30.25
N VAL A 319 1.89 -5.65 30.87
CA VAL A 319 1.40 -5.41 32.22
C VAL A 319 1.90 -6.52 33.16
N ASP A 320 2.19 -6.19 34.39
CA ASP A 320 2.62 -7.17 35.41
C ASP A 320 1.47 -8.08 35.81
N GLU A 321 1.72 -9.39 35.97
CA GLU A 321 0.69 -10.40 36.31
C GLU A 321 -0.07 -10.07 37.62
N SER A 322 0.60 -9.41 38.57
CA SER A 322 -0.03 -9.01 39.85
C SER A 322 -1.05 -7.87 39.62
N ILE A 323 -0.77 -6.98 38.67
CA ILE A 323 -1.69 -5.92 38.27
C ILE A 323 -2.85 -6.51 37.46
N GLU A 324 -2.57 -7.41 36.52
CA GLU A 324 -3.63 -8.12 35.76
C GLU A 324 -4.62 -8.83 36.71
N ALA A 325 -4.07 -9.58 37.71
CA ALA A 325 -4.89 -10.27 38.70
C ALA A 325 -5.70 -9.29 39.57
N SER A 326 -5.13 -8.13 39.91
CA SER A 326 -5.83 -7.08 40.65
C SER A 326 -6.97 -6.46 39.83
N LEU A 327 -6.74 -6.14 38.55
CA LEU A 327 -7.74 -5.57 37.66
C LEU A 327 -8.88 -6.56 37.40
N ALA A 328 -8.57 -7.83 37.16
CA ALA A 328 -9.57 -8.89 36.98
C ALA A 328 -10.52 -9.01 38.17
N LYS A 329 -9.99 -8.97 39.43
CA LYS A 329 -10.80 -8.99 40.65
C LYS A 329 -11.78 -7.83 40.79
N HIS A 330 -11.44 -6.68 40.16
CA HIS A 330 -12.30 -5.50 40.18
C HIS A 330 -13.21 -5.42 38.93
N GLY A 331 -13.23 -6.46 38.10
CA GLY A 331 -14.07 -6.52 36.92
C GLY A 331 -13.62 -5.60 35.78
N ILE A 332 -12.33 -5.23 35.76
CA ILE A 332 -11.74 -4.39 34.73
C ILE A 332 -11.21 -5.28 33.60
N LEU A 333 -11.63 -4.99 32.37
CA LEU A 333 -11.16 -5.67 31.17
C LEU A 333 -9.87 -5.01 30.67
N LEU A 334 -8.83 -5.80 30.49
CA LEU A 334 -7.50 -5.34 30.09
C LEU A 334 -7.05 -6.01 28.80
N PHE A 335 -6.57 -5.19 27.87
CA PHE A 335 -5.81 -5.60 26.68
C PHE A 335 -4.40 -5.03 26.74
N GLN A 336 -3.40 -5.83 26.40
CA GLN A 336 -1.99 -5.45 26.45
C GLN A 336 -1.29 -5.76 25.12
N LYS A 337 -0.11 -5.13 24.88
CA LYS A 337 0.70 -5.28 23.66
C LYS A 337 0.02 -4.76 22.40
N LEU A 338 -0.86 -3.77 22.54
CA LEU A 338 -1.50 -3.17 21.40
C LEU A 338 -0.49 -2.42 20.53
N LYS A 339 -0.68 -2.51 19.22
CA LYS A 339 0.10 -1.70 18.27
C LYS A 339 -0.23 -0.22 18.43
N ILE A 340 0.76 0.65 18.24
CA ILE A 340 0.58 2.11 18.34
C ILE A 340 -0.57 2.58 17.44
N ARG A 341 -0.66 2.10 16.20
CA ARG A 341 -1.75 2.43 15.28
C ARG A 341 -3.13 2.07 15.85
N ASP A 342 -3.26 0.90 16.49
CA ASP A 342 -4.52 0.47 17.11
C ASP A 342 -4.86 1.35 18.33
N MET A 343 -3.86 1.75 19.12
CA MET A 343 -4.02 2.72 20.21
C MET A 343 -4.54 4.07 19.68
N GLU A 344 -3.96 4.61 18.62
CA GLU A 344 -4.40 5.87 18.01
C GLU A 344 -5.84 5.77 17.48
N MET A 345 -6.21 4.66 16.85
CA MET A 345 -7.57 4.44 16.38
C MET A 345 -8.58 4.31 17.53
N VAL A 346 -8.24 3.59 18.61
CA VAL A 346 -9.09 3.51 19.83
C VAL A 346 -9.24 4.90 20.45
N SER A 347 -8.15 5.67 20.54
CA SER A 347 -8.17 7.04 21.05
C SER A 347 -9.14 7.92 20.25
N LYS A 348 -9.06 7.87 18.91
CA LYS A 348 -9.97 8.61 18.03
C LYS A 348 -11.42 8.14 18.16
N ALA A 349 -11.65 6.82 18.30
CA ALA A 349 -12.98 6.26 18.42
C ALA A 349 -13.66 6.64 19.74
N THR A 350 -12.93 6.56 20.85
CA THR A 350 -13.51 6.68 22.20
C THR A 350 -13.31 8.05 22.84
N GLY A 351 -12.44 8.90 22.25
CA GLY A 351 -12.03 10.18 22.84
C GLY A 351 -11.03 10.03 24.02
N ALA A 352 -10.53 8.82 24.28
CA ALA A 352 -9.56 8.59 25.34
C ALA A 352 -8.20 9.21 25.02
N SER A 353 -7.55 9.83 26.03
CA SER A 353 -6.17 10.30 25.90
C SER A 353 -5.19 9.17 26.19
N ILE A 354 -4.13 9.06 25.36
CA ILE A 354 -3.05 8.10 25.60
C ILE A 354 -2.11 8.68 26.65
N LEU A 355 -2.04 8.06 27.82
CA LEU A 355 -1.30 8.51 29.00
C LEU A 355 -0.12 7.60 29.32
N SER A 356 0.91 8.15 29.93
CA SER A 356 1.88 7.32 30.64
C SER A 356 1.31 6.90 32.01
N ILE A 357 1.67 5.71 32.51
CA ILE A 357 1.26 5.26 33.85
C ILE A 357 1.74 6.23 34.97
N ARG A 358 2.70 7.09 34.66
CA ARG A 358 3.23 8.10 35.60
C ARG A 358 2.39 9.36 35.64
N ASP A 359 1.60 9.63 34.59
CA ASP A 359 0.76 10.82 34.48
C ASP A 359 -0.45 10.68 35.42
N ASP A 360 -1.02 11.81 35.83
CA ASP A 360 -2.25 11.81 36.61
C ASP A 360 -3.43 11.44 35.71
N ILE A 361 -4.21 10.45 36.13
CA ILE A 361 -5.40 10.01 35.42
C ILE A 361 -6.57 10.87 35.88
N LEU A 362 -7.00 11.79 35.05
CA LEU A 362 -8.13 12.67 35.31
C LEU A 362 -9.37 12.20 34.53
N PRO A 363 -10.60 12.50 35.01
CA PRO A 363 -11.82 12.05 34.33
C PRO A 363 -11.92 12.46 32.87
N HIS A 364 -11.37 13.61 32.48
CA HIS A 364 -11.38 14.08 31.09
C HIS A 364 -10.37 13.33 30.17
N ASN A 365 -9.49 12.51 30.73
CA ASN A 365 -8.58 11.67 29.97
C ASN A 365 -9.21 10.32 29.58
N LEU A 366 -10.31 9.96 30.25
CA LEU A 366 -11.03 8.74 29.96
C LEU A 366 -11.90 8.94 28.72
N GLY A 367 -11.91 7.90 27.87
CA GLY A 367 -12.83 7.82 26.75
C GLY A 367 -14.09 7.05 27.13
N PHE A 368 -14.99 6.94 26.17
CA PHE A 368 -16.26 6.26 26.34
C PHE A 368 -16.54 5.31 25.19
N ALA A 369 -17.10 4.13 25.48
CA ALA A 369 -17.65 3.24 24.50
C ALA A 369 -19.00 2.70 25.03
N ASP A 370 -20.02 2.66 24.14
CA ASP A 370 -21.36 2.18 24.52
C ASP A 370 -21.32 0.71 24.89
N GLU A 371 -20.58 -0.06 24.10
CA GLU A 371 -20.43 -1.50 24.30
C GLU A 371 -19.01 -1.95 23.96
N ALA A 372 -18.44 -2.79 24.81
CA ALA A 372 -17.23 -3.53 24.55
C ALA A 372 -17.50 -5.03 24.75
N LYS A 373 -17.43 -5.80 23.66
CA LYS A 373 -17.77 -7.22 23.66
C LYS A 373 -16.67 -8.05 23.06
N VAL A 374 -16.21 -9.06 23.81
CA VAL A 374 -15.24 -10.04 23.33
C VAL A 374 -15.98 -11.25 22.77
N GLU A 375 -15.81 -11.51 21.48
CA GLU A 375 -16.35 -12.68 20.81
C GLU A 375 -15.25 -13.63 20.38
N LYS A 376 -15.51 -14.92 20.43
CA LYS A 376 -14.64 -15.95 19.88
C LYS A 376 -15.17 -16.37 18.50
N ARG A 377 -14.37 -16.14 17.45
CA ARG A 377 -14.66 -16.57 16.06
C ARG A 377 -13.49 -17.41 15.55
N ASN A 378 -13.76 -18.60 15.02
CA ASN A 378 -12.74 -19.52 14.50
C ASN A 378 -11.54 -19.74 15.44
N ASP A 379 -11.82 -19.95 16.76
CA ASP A 379 -10.82 -20.13 17.84
C ASP A 379 -9.96 -18.89 18.19
N GLU A 380 -10.20 -17.75 17.58
CA GLU A 380 -9.58 -16.47 17.91
C GLU A 380 -10.53 -15.54 18.65
N HIS A 381 -9.99 -14.64 19.46
CA HIS A 381 -10.78 -13.66 20.20
C HIS A 381 -10.70 -12.31 19.52
N PHE A 382 -11.85 -11.66 19.41
CA PHE A 382 -11.97 -10.31 18.86
C PHE A 382 -12.72 -9.43 19.85
N LEU A 383 -12.18 -8.24 20.10
CA LEU A 383 -12.90 -7.21 20.83
C LEU A 383 -13.67 -6.34 19.85
N PHE A 384 -14.96 -6.27 20.00
CA PHE A 384 -15.88 -5.37 19.30
C PHE A 384 -16.15 -4.15 20.19
N LEU A 385 -15.79 -2.97 19.71
CA LEU A 385 -16.05 -1.69 20.35
C LEU A 385 -17.12 -0.93 19.57
N SER A 386 -18.20 -0.58 20.24
CA SER A 386 -19.28 0.24 19.73
C SER A 386 -19.30 1.60 20.41
N VAL A 387 -19.39 2.68 19.64
CA VAL A 387 -19.50 4.05 20.15
C VAL A 387 -20.59 4.78 19.35
N SER A 388 -21.55 5.48 19.97
CA SER A 388 -22.75 6.03 19.34
C SER A 388 -22.50 7.02 18.19
N ASP A 389 -21.42 7.78 18.27
CA ASP A 389 -21.02 8.75 17.23
C ASP A 389 -19.85 8.21 16.37
N GLN A 390 -19.95 6.92 16.00
CA GLN A 390 -18.83 6.21 15.40
C GLN A 390 -18.45 6.67 14.02
N LEU A 391 -17.15 6.98 13.90
CA LEU A 391 -16.48 7.29 12.64
C LEU A 391 -15.70 6.10 12.09
N ILE A 392 -15.41 5.08 12.92
CA ILE A 392 -14.57 3.96 12.54
C ILE A 392 -15.41 2.80 12.02
N SER A 393 -15.00 2.27 10.88
CA SER A 393 -15.53 1.04 10.30
C SER A 393 -14.42 0.00 10.19
N THR A 394 -14.73 -1.25 10.55
CA THR A 394 -13.78 -2.35 10.40
C THR A 394 -14.22 -3.27 9.28
N ILE A 395 -13.30 -3.56 8.36
CA ILE A 395 -13.48 -4.56 7.30
C ILE A 395 -12.79 -5.84 7.74
N MET A 396 -13.55 -6.90 7.97
CA MET A 396 -13.01 -8.23 8.27
C MET A 396 -12.96 -9.06 6.99
N ILE A 397 -11.77 -9.54 6.66
CA ILE A 397 -11.52 -10.36 5.49
C ILE A 397 -11.14 -11.77 5.95
N TRP A 398 -11.90 -12.77 5.49
CA TRP A 398 -11.60 -14.17 5.71
C TRP A 398 -11.32 -14.83 4.37
N GLU A 399 -10.17 -15.48 4.25
CA GLU A 399 -9.77 -16.22 3.07
C GLU A 399 -9.00 -17.48 3.47
N PRO A 400 -9.16 -18.63 2.76
CA PRO A 400 -8.47 -19.85 3.10
C PRO A 400 -6.96 -19.79 2.81
N PHE A 401 -6.53 -18.90 1.94
CA PHE A 401 -5.14 -18.76 1.53
C PHE A 401 -4.61 -17.37 1.84
N ARG A 402 -3.41 -17.30 2.40
CA ARG A 402 -2.74 -16.03 2.76
C ARG A 402 -2.66 -15.06 1.57
N TYR A 403 -2.37 -15.57 0.39
CA TYR A 403 -2.34 -14.77 -0.83
C TYR A 403 -3.68 -14.09 -1.15
N GLY A 404 -4.81 -14.80 -0.98
CA GLY A 404 -6.13 -14.20 -1.16
C GLY A 404 -6.38 -13.04 -0.20
N LEU A 405 -5.93 -13.18 1.05
CA LEU A 405 -6.01 -12.12 2.05
C LEU A 405 -5.24 -10.86 1.63
N GLU A 406 -3.99 -11.02 1.20
CA GLU A 406 -3.14 -9.91 0.77
C GLU A 406 -3.74 -9.19 -0.46
N LYS A 407 -4.25 -9.96 -1.42
CA LYS A 407 -4.89 -9.43 -2.62
C LYS A 407 -6.16 -8.62 -2.33
N ILE A 408 -7.01 -9.11 -1.43
CA ILE A 408 -8.24 -8.40 -1.05
C ILE A 408 -7.90 -7.15 -0.23
N GLU A 409 -6.91 -7.23 0.66
CA GLU A 409 -6.42 -6.06 1.41
C GLU A 409 -5.94 -4.96 0.46
N GLU A 410 -5.06 -5.29 -0.50
CA GLU A 410 -4.61 -4.34 -1.53
C GLU A 410 -5.80 -3.72 -2.29
N ALA A 411 -6.84 -4.50 -2.59
CA ALA A 411 -8.05 -4.01 -3.25
C ALA A 411 -8.88 -3.07 -2.36
N VAL A 412 -8.95 -3.32 -1.06
CA VAL A 412 -9.60 -2.44 -0.08
C VAL A 412 -8.82 -1.14 0.09
N ASP A 413 -7.48 -1.23 0.20
CA ASP A 413 -6.62 -0.05 0.33
C ASP A 413 -6.75 0.88 -0.90
N ASP A 414 -6.74 0.32 -2.12
CA ASP A 414 -6.95 1.10 -3.34
C ASP A 414 -8.36 1.72 -3.39
N ALA A 415 -9.38 0.97 -2.97
CA ALA A 415 -10.75 1.48 -2.88
C ALA A 415 -10.86 2.67 -1.93
N VAL A 416 -10.28 2.57 -0.74
CA VAL A 416 -10.27 3.62 0.29
C VAL A 416 -9.48 4.84 -0.20
N ASN A 417 -8.31 4.65 -0.81
CA ASN A 417 -7.49 5.74 -1.35
C ASN A 417 -8.22 6.48 -2.49
N ASN A 418 -8.80 5.76 -3.45
CA ASN A 418 -9.58 6.37 -4.53
C ASN A 418 -10.79 7.14 -3.98
N ALA A 419 -11.49 6.58 -3.02
CA ALA A 419 -12.61 7.23 -2.33
C ALA A 419 -12.16 8.52 -1.63
N ALA A 420 -11.01 8.52 -0.95
CA ALA A 420 -10.44 9.69 -0.30
C ALA A 420 -10.10 10.82 -1.31
N PHE A 421 -9.57 10.45 -2.48
CA PHE A 421 -9.28 11.42 -3.55
C PHE A 421 -10.55 12.03 -4.14
N ILE A 422 -11.59 11.22 -4.37
CA ILE A 422 -12.87 11.72 -4.89
C ILE A 422 -13.59 12.62 -3.87
N LEU A 423 -13.46 12.36 -2.57
CA LEU A 423 -13.99 13.25 -1.54
C LEU A 423 -13.33 14.63 -1.57
N LYS A 424 -12.01 14.68 -1.74
CA LYS A 424 -11.26 15.94 -1.83
C LYS A 424 -11.54 16.68 -3.14
N ASN A 425 -11.67 15.94 -4.22
CA ASN A 425 -11.90 16.49 -5.56
C ASN A 425 -12.87 15.57 -6.32
N PRO A 426 -14.19 15.87 -6.34
CA PRO A 426 -15.21 15.03 -6.91
C PRO A 426 -15.20 15.05 -8.44
N ILE A 427 -14.03 14.75 -9.02
CA ILE A 427 -13.79 14.72 -10.46
C ILE A 427 -13.21 13.36 -10.84
N ALA A 428 -13.80 12.77 -11.86
CA ALA A 428 -13.35 11.51 -12.46
C ALA A 428 -13.07 11.69 -13.96
N VAL A 429 -12.48 10.69 -14.55
CA VAL A 429 -12.29 10.52 -15.99
C VAL A 429 -12.77 9.14 -16.42
N ARG A 430 -13.00 8.94 -17.70
CA ARG A 430 -13.39 7.63 -18.21
C ARG A 430 -12.26 6.62 -18.05
N GLY A 431 -12.60 5.45 -17.50
CA GLY A 431 -11.69 4.35 -17.22
C GLY A 431 -11.62 3.31 -18.36
N GLY A 432 -10.96 2.18 -18.06
CA GLY A 432 -10.84 1.07 -19.00
C GLY A 432 -9.95 1.38 -20.21
N GLY A 433 -9.01 2.34 -20.08
CA GLY A 433 -8.08 2.77 -21.12
C GLY A 433 -8.66 3.82 -22.10
N ASP A 434 -9.90 4.29 -21.88
CA ASP A 434 -10.55 5.26 -22.75
C ASP A 434 -9.84 6.62 -22.68
N VAL A 435 -9.63 7.18 -21.49
CA VAL A 435 -9.03 8.50 -21.34
C VAL A 435 -7.61 8.57 -21.92
N GLU A 436 -6.77 7.55 -21.69
CA GLU A 436 -5.43 7.50 -22.26
C GLU A 436 -5.45 7.40 -23.79
N PHE A 437 -6.42 6.68 -24.32
CA PHE A 437 -6.64 6.62 -25.78
C PHE A 437 -7.05 7.98 -26.34
N VAL A 438 -8.04 8.65 -25.73
CA VAL A 438 -8.49 9.99 -26.14
C VAL A 438 -7.34 11.01 -26.07
N LEU A 439 -6.56 10.99 -24.96
CA LEU A 439 -5.36 11.82 -24.82
C LEU A 439 -4.39 11.60 -25.99
N SER A 440 -4.15 10.33 -26.36
CA SER A 440 -3.25 10.01 -27.47
C SER A 440 -3.73 10.58 -28.81
N GLN A 441 -5.04 10.49 -29.12
CA GLN A 441 -5.60 11.00 -30.37
C GLN A 441 -5.56 12.54 -30.42
N MET A 442 -5.95 13.21 -29.32
CA MET A 442 -5.92 14.66 -29.23
C MET A 442 -4.50 15.23 -29.28
N LEU A 443 -3.52 14.54 -28.72
CA LEU A 443 -2.10 14.92 -28.83
C LEU A 443 -1.56 14.74 -30.25
N ARG A 444 -1.94 13.68 -30.94
CA ARG A 444 -1.60 13.51 -32.38
C ARG A 444 -2.16 14.66 -33.23
N HIS A 445 -3.41 15.08 -32.96
CA HIS A 445 -3.97 16.26 -33.60
C HIS A 445 -3.21 17.53 -33.24
N TYR A 446 -2.92 17.76 -31.94
CA TYR A 446 -2.15 18.90 -31.46
C TYR A 446 -0.75 18.95 -32.05
N SER A 447 -0.08 17.81 -32.25
CA SER A 447 1.26 17.76 -32.83
C SER A 447 1.34 18.43 -34.18
N SER A 448 0.28 18.35 -35.02
CA SER A 448 0.22 19.00 -36.35
C SER A 448 0.25 20.52 -36.27
N THR A 449 -0.03 21.12 -35.11
CA THR A 449 0.01 22.60 -34.92
C THR A 449 1.39 23.09 -34.48
N ILE A 450 2.30 22.19 -34.14
CA ILE A 450 3.64 22.51 -33.65
C ILE A 450 4.59 22.68 -34.82
N VAL A 451 5.25 23.83 -34.88
CA VAL A 451 6.28 24.10 -35.86
C VAL A 451 7.63 23.72 -35.25
N GLY A 452 8.28 22.67 -35.76
CA GLY A 452 9.59 22.26 -35.30
C GLY A 452 9.73 20.76 -35.02
N LYS A 453 10.92 20.35 -34.58
CA LYS A 453 11.24 18.95 -34.32
C LYS A 453 10.50 18.40 -33.07
N GLU A 454 10.08 19.27 -32.17
CA GLU A 454 9.29 18.95 -30.98
C GLU A 454 7.98 18.22 -31.33
N GLN A 455 7.45 18.43 -32.56
CA GLN A 455 6.29 17.71 -33.10
C GLN A 455 6.47 16.18 -32.98
N LEU A 456 7.65 15.66 -33.34
CA LEU A 456 7.93 14.23 -33.29
C LEU A 456 7.90 13.71 -31.84
N ALA A 457 8.40 14.50 -30.91
CA ALA A 457 8.39 14.11 -29.49
C ALA A 457 6.94 14.08 -28.94
N VAL A 458 6.05 14.98 -29.36
CA VAL A 458 4.64 14.96 -28.96
C VAL A 458 3.92 13.74 -29.55
N ILE A 459 4.24 13.32 -30.77
CA ILE A 459 3.69 12.09 -31.38
C ILE A 459 4.13 10.86 -30.55
N GLU A 460 5.41 10.78 -30.22
CA GLU A 460 5.93 9.65 -29.42
C GLU A 460 5.43 9.67 -27.98
N TYR A 461 5.13 10.85 -27.42
CA TYR A 461 4.43 10.96 -26.14
C TYR A 461 3.00 10.39 -26.23
N ALA A 462 2.27 10.69 -27.29
CA ALA A 462 0.95 10.12 -27.54
C ALA A 462 1.01 8.58 -27.68
N ASN A 463 2.05 8.05 -28.32
CA ASN A 463 2.29 6.62 -28.43
C ASN A 463 2.55 5.98 -27.04
N ALA A 464 3.26 6.67 -26.15
CA ALA A 464 3.49 6.19 -24.79
C ALA A 464 2.20 6.10 -23.95
N LEU A 465 1.28 7.05 -24.09
CA LEU A 465 -0.04 6.98 -23.43
C LEU A 465 -0.90 5.83 -23.98
N GLU A 466 -0.84 5.57 -25.28
CA GLU A 466 -1.58 4.47 -25.91
C GLU A 466 -1.11 3.08 -25.45
N GLU A 467 0.07 2.97 -24.82
CA GLU A 467 0.54 1.70 -24.25
C GLU A 467 -0.39 1.18 -23.13
N ILE A 468 -1.10 2.06 -22.42
CA ILE A 468 -2.04 1.65 -21.37
C ILE A 468 -3.20 0.83 -21.95
N PRO A 469 -4.00 1.31 -22.92
CA PRO A 469 -5.03 0.48 -23.54
C PRO A 469 -4.46 -0.74 -24.28
N ARG A 470 -3.26 -0.67 -24.88
CA ARG A 470 -2.59 -1.84 -25.46
C ARG A 470 -2.30 -2.92 -24.44
N THR A 471 -1.78 -2.51 -23.28
CA THR A 471 -1.49 -3.42 -22.16
C THR A 471 -2.76 -4.07 -21.62
N LEU A 472 -3.83 -3.29 -21.44
CA LEU A 472 -5.14 -3.83 -21.03
C LEU A 472 -5.66 -4.86 -22.05
N ALA A 473 -5.58 -4.55 -23.35
CA ALA A 473 -6.00 -5.47 -24.43
C ALA A 473 -5.21 -6.79 -24.38
N ARG A 474 -3.89 -6.71 -24.25
CA ARG A 474 -3.00 -7.87 -24.14
C ARG A 474 -3.38 -8.77 -22.97
N ASN A 475 -3.60 -8.19 -21.78
CA ASN A 475 -3.89 -8.94 -20.56
C ASN A 475 -5.30 -9.57 -20.56
N VAL A 476 -6.24 -8.98 -21.30
CA VAL A 476 -7.56 -9.57 -21.52
C VAL A 476 -7.53 -10.65 -22.63
N GLY A 477 -6.42 -10.74 -23.39
CA GLY A 477 -6.23 -11.71 -24.47
C GLY A 477 -6.81 -11.24 -25.81
N LEU A 478 -6.91 -9.94 -26.02
CA LEU A 478 -7.26 -9.31 -27.30
C LEU A 478 -6.00 -9.02 -28.12
N ASN A 479 -6.17 -8.97 -29.45
CA ASN A 479 -5.14 -8.43 -30.33
C ASN A 479 -5.06 -6.89 -30.16
N GLU A 480 -3.86 -6.38 -29.85
CA GLU A 480 -3.65 -4.96 -29.56
C GLU A 480 -4.00 -4.06 -30.75
N VAL A 481 -3.56 -4.43 -31.95
CA VAL A 481 -3.79 -3.63 -33.17
C VAL A 481 -5.28 -3.56 -33.51
N ASP A 482 -5.97 -4.69 -33.46
CA ASP A 482 -7.42 -4.76 -33.70
C ASP A 482 -8.19 -3.95 -32.66
N THR A 483 -7.74 -3.99 -31.39
CA THR A 483 -8.36 -3.26 -30.29
C THR A 483 -8.24 -1.76 -30.49
N ILE A 484 -7.03 -1.26 -30.73
CA ILE A 484 -6.79 0.16 -30.99
C ILE A 484 -7.54 0.63 -32.23
N THR A 485 -7.62 -0.20 -33.28
CA THR A 485 -8.40 0.13 -34.49
C THR A 485 -9.90 0.25 -34.19
N LYS A 486 -10.45 -0.62 -33.34
CA LYS A 486 -11.86 -0.53 -32.89
C LYS A 486 -12.09 0.72 -32.06
N MET A 487 -11.19 1.02 -31.12
CA MET A 487 -11.26 2.24 -30.31
C MET A 487 -11.22 3.48 -31.19
N LEU A 488 -10.34 3.53 -32.21
CA LEU A 488 -10.25 4.63 -33.16
C LEU A 488 -11.55 4.81 -33.98
N ASN A 489 -12.15 3.71 -34.41
CA ASN A 489 -13.43 3.75 -35.14
C ASN A 489 -14.56 4.26 -34.24
N SER A 490 -14.58 3.93 -32.97
CA SER A 490 -15.56 4.44 -31.99
C SER A 490 -15.34 5.92 -31.71
N TYR A 491 -14.10 6.33 -31.46
CA TYR A 491 -13.70 7.73 -31.27
C TYR A 491 -14.13 8.63 -32.44
N ASN A 492 -13.89 8.19 -33.67
CA ASN A 492 -14.29 8.94 -34.87
C ASN A 492 -15.82 9.06 -35.03
N LYS A 493 -16.59 8.21 -34.36
CA LYS A 493 -18.06 8.28 -34.31
C LYS A 493 -18.58 9.05 -33.09
N GLY A 494 -17.69 9.58 -32.25
CA GLY A 494 -18.05 10.24 -30.99
C GLY A 494 -18.62 9.27 -29.93
N ILE A 495 -18.23 8.01 -29.98
CA ILE A 495 -18.64 6.98 -29.00
C ILE A 495 -17.48 6.70 -28.05
N ASP A 496 -17.69 6.98 -26.80
CA ASP A 496 -16.75 6.58 -25.73
C ASP A 496 -16.71 5.06 -25.61
N CYS A 497 -15.52 4.48 -25.47
CA CYS A 497 -15.38 3.03 -25.42
C CYS A 497 -14.29 2.61 -24.44
N ARG A 498 -14.45 1.41 -23.88
CA ARG A 498 -13.50 0.81 -22.96
C ARG A 498 -13.16 -0.63 -23.35
N ILE A 499 -12.07 -1.11 -22.81
CA ILE A 499 -11.70 -2.53 -22.87
C ILE A 499 -12.36 -3.23 -21.69
N ASP A 500 -13.25 -4.18 -21.98
CA ASP A 500 -14.02 -4.90 -20.98
C ASP A 500 -13.45 -6.27 -20.64
N LEU A 501 -13.74 -6.73 -19.41
CA LEU A 501 -13.33 -8.06 -18.91
C LEU A 501 -13.89 -9.23 -19.73
N SER A 502 -14.98 -9.01 -20.46
CA SER A 502 -15.58 -9.98 -21.39
C SER A 502 -14.77 -10.21 -22.67
N ARG A 503 -13.56 -9.65 -22.76
CA ARG A 503 -12.69 -9.71 -23.95
C ARG A 503 -13.26 -9.00 -25.17
N ASN A 504 -13.75 -7.80 -24.97
CA ASN A 504 -14.28 -6.99 -26.05
C ASN A 504 -13.97 -5.50 -25.84
N VAL A 505 -14.09 -4.74 -26.93
CA VAL A 505 -14.21 -3.27 -26.88
C VAL A 505 -15.68 -2.95 -26.96
N ILE A 506 -16.21 -2.36 -25.90
CA ILE A 506 -17.63 -2.02 -25.78
C ILE A 506 -17.80 -0.52 -25.54
N ALA A 507 -18.98 -0.02 -25.82
CA ALA A 507 -19.35 1.32 -25.39
C ALA A 507 -19.21 1.43 -23.87
N ASN A 508 -18.80 2.60 -23.38
CA ASN A 508 -18.62 2.85 -21.94
C ASN A 508 -19.99 3.10 -21.26
N ASP A 509 -20.88 2.09 -21.33
CA ASP A 509 -22.24 2.09 -20.78
C ASP A 509 -22.54 0.71 -20.16
N PRO A 510 -22.78 0.61 -18.82
CA PRO A 510 -22.63 1.69 -17.85
C PRO A 510 -21.20 2.22 -17.77
N PRO A 511 -21.01 3.50 -17.46
CA PRO A 511 -19.68 4.09 -17.46
C PRO A 511 -18.79 3.51 -16.34
N VAL A 512 -17.52 3.31 -16.68
CA VAL A 512 -16.46 2.98 -15.70
C VAL A 512 -15.59 4.22 -15.55
N TYR A 513 -15.35 4.60 -14.32
CA TYR A 513 -14.62 5.81 -13.99
C TYR A 513 -13.32 5.51 -13.24
N ASP A 514 -12.31 6.35 -13.47
CA ASP A 514 -11.07 6.42 -12.75
C ASP A 514 -10.95 7.79 -12.05
N SER A 515 -10.24 7.86 -10.93
CA SER A 515 -9.97 9.14 -10.27
C SER A 515 -9.14 10.06 -11.18
N PHE A 516 -9.66 11.25 -11.45
CA PHE A 516 -8.96 12.30 -12.22
C PHE A 516 -7.59 12.61 -11.61
N SER A 517 -7.56 12.83 -10.28
CA SER A 517 -6.34 13.24 -9.58
C SER A 517 -5.24 12.19 -9.67
N ILE A 518 -5.58 10.89 -9.54
CA ILE A 518 -4.61 9.80 -9.62
C ILE A 518 -4.05 9.67 -11.04
N LYS A 519 -4.91 9.74 -12.07
CA LYS A 519 -4.47 9.70 -13.48
C LYS A 519 -3.57 10.88 -13.83
N GLN A 520 -3.96 12.08 -13.41
CA GLN A 520 -3.18 13.29 -13.62
C GLN A 520 -1.80 13.17 -12.96
N MET A 521 -1.74 12.77 -11.69
CA MET A 521 -0.49 12.60 -10.96
C MET A 521 0.41 11.55 -11.60
N ALA A 522 -0.14 10.42 -12.05
CA ALA A 522 0.63 9.36 -12.71
C ALA A 522 1.32 9.85 -13.98
N ILE A 523 0.61 10.64 -14.82
CA ILE A 523 1.17 11.17 -16.07
C ILE A 523 2.23 12.25 -15.78
N ILE A 524 1.97 13.14 -14.81
CA ILE A 524 2.92 14.18 -14.39
C ILE A 524 4.21 13.55 -13.89
N ALA A 525 4.09 12.68 -12.88
CA ALA A 525 5.24 12.07 -12.22
C ALA A 525 6.08 11.24 -13.20
N ALA A 526 5.44 10.51 -14.12
CA ALA A 526 6.12 9.78 -15.18
C ALA A 526 6.91 10.73 -16.10
N THR A 527 6.28 11.84 -16.53
CA THR A 527 6.91 12.80 -17.45
C THR A 527 8.08 13.53 -16.79
N GLU A 528 7.94 13.93 -15.53
CA GLU A 528 9.00 14.59 -14.78
C GLU A 528 10.19 13.66 -14.53
N ALA A 529 9.93 12.41 -14.12
CA ALA A 529 10.96 11.41 -13.91
C ALA A 529 11.78 11.19 -15.20
N VAL A 530 11.10 10.99 -16.33
CA VAL A 530 11.76 10.78 -17.63
C VAL A 530 12.50 12.04 -18.10
N SER A 531 11.92 13.23 -17.92
CA SER A 531 12.57 14.49 -18.27
C SER A 531 13.86 14.70 -17.49
N ASN A 532 13.91 14.26 -16.23
CA ASN A 532 15.11 14.32 -15.41
C ASN A 532 16.15 13.28 -15.86
N MET A 533 15.73 12.07 -16.18
CA MET A 533 16.62 11.03 -16.70
C MET A 533 17.25 11.42 -18.04
N LEU A 534 16.49 11.99 -18.97
CA LEU A 534 16.98 12.43 -20.29
C LEU A 534 17.95 13.63 -20.23
N ARG A 535 18.10 14.29 -19.08
CA ARG A 535 19.12 15.33 -18.86
C ARG A 535 20.48 14.76 -18.45
N ILE A 536 20.54 13.49 -18.10
CA ILE A 536 21.79 12.84 -17.69
C ILE A 536 22.59 12.52 -18.95
N ASP A 537 23.80 13.01 -19.04
CA ASP A 537 24.73 12.75 -20.15
C ASP A 537 25.71 11.62 -19.80
N LYS A 538 26.03 11.44 -18.51
CA LYS A 538 27.03 10.47 -18.06
C LYS A 538 26.78 9.95 -16.65
N ILE A 539 26.98 8.65 -16.44
CA ILE A 539 27.00 8.01 -15.12
C ILE A 539 28.45 7.90 -14.64
N VAL A 540 28.73 8.46 -13.47
CA VAL A 540 30.07 8.38 -12.85
C VAL A 540 29.98 7.46 -11.64
N LEU A 541 30.64 6.31 -11.70
CA LEU A 541 30.75 5.38 -10.59
C LEU A 541 31.90 5.81 -9.67
N LYS A 542 31.61 6.09 -8.42
CA LYS A 542 32.63 6.34 -7.40
C LYS A 542 33.26 5.00 -7.02
N LYS A 543 34.56 4.82 -7.27
CA LYS A 543 35.31 3.68 -6.71
C LYS A 543 35.29 3.80 -5.19
N SER A 544 34.79 2.74 -4.53
CA SER A 544 34.81 2.59 -3.07
C SER A 544 36.23 2.42 -2.54
#